data_31668039124ce6b717f4228d55761c07
#
_entry.id   31668039124ce6b717f4228d55761c07
#
_cell.length_a   1.000
_cell.length_b   1.000
_cell.length_c   1.000
_cell.angle_alpha   90.00
_cell.angle_beta   90.00
_cell.angle_gamma   90.00
#
_symmetry.space_group_name_H-M   'P 1'
#
loop_
_entity.id
_entity.type
_entity.pdbx_description
1 polymer ?
#
loop_
_entity_poly.entity_id
_entity_poly.type
_entity_poly.pdbx_seq_one_letter_code
_entity_poly.pdbx_strand_id
1 'polypeptide(L)'
;AKMGLKTVLITQTIDSIGRMSCNPSIGGIAKGNIVREIDALGGEMGKLIDRSMIQFRLLNRSRGPAVQAPRSQADKITYSQLARHKIETAENLSTLMDTAVDILTVASDTPMPPQSDSSAAEGSIPGERRGSSAYAYAIQAARSGMRQKVIGVVTERGRVIPVRSVVLTTGTFLGGRIFIGEYD
;
A
#
# COMPACT_ATOMS: atom_id res chain seq x y z
N ALA A 1 10.99 5.02 -1.17
CA ALA A 1 11.28 6.33 -1.70
C ALA A 1 12.12 7.17 -0.73
N LYS A 2 11.63 7.59 0.45
CA LYS A 2 12.37 8.43 1.42
C LYS A 2 13.76 7.90 1.84
N MET A 3 13.98 6.61 1.77
CA MET A 3 15.28 5.96 2.03
C MET A 3 16.21 5.95 0.80
N GLY A 4 15.92 6.72 -0.24
CA GLY A 4 16.70 6.76 -1.47
C GLY A 4 16.46 5.61 -2.44
N LEU A 5 15.48 4.72 -2.17
CA LEU A 5 15.18 3.60 -3.04
C LEU A 5 14.20 4.02 -4.16
N LYS A 6 14.49 3.65 -5.39
CA LYS A 6 13.54 3.78 -6.49
C LYS A 6 12.31 2.91 -6.20
N THR A 7 11.15 3.53 -6.11
CA THR A 7 9.90 2.90 -5.66
C THR A 7 8.79 3.15 -6.68
N VAL A 8 7.96 2.15 -6.91
CA VAL A 8 6.72 2.28 -7.70
C VAL A 8 5.54 2.02 -6.79
N LEU A 9 4.61 2.96 -6.76
CA LEU A 9 3.29 2.79 -6.16
C LEU A 9 2.32 2.34 -7.24
N ILE A 10 1.78 1.12 -7.09
CA ILE A 10 0.74 0.61 -7.99
C ILE A 10 -0.62 0.83 -7.31
N THR A 11 -1.52 1.51 -7.98
CA THR A 11 -2.88 1.78 -7.50
C THR A 11 -3.87 1.71 -8.65
N GLN A 12 -5.07 1.21 -8.41
CA GLN A 12 -6.12 1.13 -9.42
C GLN A 12 -6.55 2.50 -9.94
N THR A 13 -6.58 3.50 -9.04
CA THR A 13 -6.87 4.88 -9.42
C THR A 13 -6.11 5.85 -8.52
N ILE A 14 -5.59 6.90 -9.14
CA ILE A 14 -4.88 7.97 -8.43
C ILE A 14 -5.84 8.72 -7.50
N ASP A 15 -7.10 8.83 -7.85
CA ASP A 15 -8.11 9.52 -7.05
C ASP A 15 -8.46 8.78 -5.73
N SER A 16 -8.01 7.53 -5.58
CA SER A 16 -8.17 6.80 -4.32
C SER A 16 -7.09 7.11 -3.28
N ILE A 17 -6.03 7.81 -3.66
CA ILE A 17 -4.93 8.16 -2.75
C ILE A 17 -5.44 9.08 -1.64
N GLY A 18 -5.24 8.66 -0.40
CA GLY A 18 -5.70 9.38 0.78
C GLY A 18 -7.21 9.45 0.94
N ARG A 19 -7.97 8.64 0.20
CA ARG A 19 -9.44 8.66 0.24
C ARG A 19 -9.95 8.16 1.59
N MET A 20 -10.80 8.94 2.21
CA MET A 20 -11.52 8.61 3.44
C MET A 20 -12.98 8.33 3.11
N SER A 21 -13.32 7.05 2.96
CA SER A 21 -14.65 6.64 2.47
C SER A 21 -15.73 6.58 3.54
N CYS A 22 -15.36 6.52 4.82
CA CYS A 22 -16.31 6.48 5.94
C CYS A 22 -16.16 7.73 6.82
N ASN A 23 -15.79 7.58 8.10
CA ASN A 23 -15.51 8.71 8.96
C ASN A 23 -14.19 9.37 8.56
N PRO A 24 -14.18 10.65 8.13
CA PRO A 24 -12.96 11.32 7.74
C PRO A 24 -12.16 11.72 8.97
N SER A 25 -11.59 10.75 9.67
CA SER A 25 -10.84 10.99 10.90
C SER A 25 -9.60 10.10 10.99
N ILE A 26 -8.55 10.66 11.55
CA ILE A 26 -7.30 9.98 11.87
C ILE A 26 -7.17 9.88 13.39
N GLY A 27 -6.77 8.73 13.89
CA GLY A 27 -6.60 8.48 15.31
C GLY A 27 -7.80 7.79 15.95
N GLY A 28 -7.94 7.97 17.24
CA GLY A 28 -8.89 7.24 18.10
C GLY A 28 -8.19 6.21 18.97
N ILE A 29 -8.96 5.42 19.72
CA ILE A 29 -8.43 4.40 20.64
C ILE A 29 -7.55 3.41 19.85
N ALA A 30 -6.36 3.12 20.34
CA ALA A 30 -5.29 2.35 19.70
C ALA A 30 -4.74 2.98 18.39
N LYS A 31 -5.60 3.44 17.50
CA LYS A 31 -5.20 4.03 16.21
C LYS A 31 -4.36 5.30 16.38
N GLY A 32 -4.68 6.16 17.36
CA GLY A 32 -3.92 7.37 17.64
C GLY A 32 -2.47 7.08 18.06
N ASN A 33 -2.25 6.00 18.79
CA ASN A 33 -0.91 5.56 19.19
C ASN A 33 -0.11 5.06 17.98
N ILE A 34 -0.73 4.25 17.12
CA ILE A 34 -0.10 3.77 15.87
C ILE A 34 0.28 4.95 14.95
N VAL A 35 -0.57 5.96 14.83
CA VAL A 35 -0.27 7.16 14.01
C VAL A 35 0.96 7.90 14.55
N ARG A 36 1.10 8.01 15.87
CA ARG A 36 2.28 8.63 16.51
C ARG A 36 3.56 7.82 16.24
N GLU A 37 3.48 6.50 16.30
CA GLU A 37 4.60 5.62 15.98
C GLU A 37 5.01 5.76 14.51
N ILE A 38 4.04 5.81 13.60
CA ILE A 38 4.27 6.04 12.18
C ILE A 38 4.93 7.41 11.95
N ASP A 39 4.45 8.45 12.63
CA ASP A 39 5.01 9.81 12.54
C ASP A 39 6.46 9.86 13.05
N ALA A 40 6.75 9.21 14.18
CA ALA A 40 8.09 9.10 14.73
C ALA A 40 9.08 8.41 13.77
N LEU A 41 8.59 7.50 12.93
CA LEU A 41 9.36 6.86 11.85
C LEU A 41 9.42 7.70 10.56
N GLY A 42 8.94 8.93 10.58
CA GLY A 42 8.93 9.83 9.43
C GLY A 42 7.77 9.62 8.46
N GLY A 43 6.67 8.98 8.92
CA GLY A 43 5.44 8.83 8.14
C GLY A 43 4.75 10.14 7.82
N GLU A 44 3.78 10.10 6.92
CA GLU A 44 3.11 11.31 6.43
C GLU A 44 1.70 11.50 7.04
N MET A 45 1.11 10.47 7.59
CA MET A 45 -0.29 10.51 8.04
C MET A 45 -0.55 11.60 9.10
N GLY A 46 0.34 11.73 10.10
CA GLY A 46 0.25 12.76 11.13
C GLY A 46 0.35 14.16 10.53
N LYS A 47 1.32 14.39 9.65
CA LYS A 47 1.54 15.69 8.99
C LYS A 47 0.40 16.10 8.06
N LEU A 48 -0.21 15.14 7.36
CA LEU A 48 -1.33 15.39 6.47
C LEU A 48 -2.58 15.77 7.26
N ILE A 49 -2.84 15.07 8.38
CA ILE A 49 -4.01 15.38 9.20
C ILE A 49 -3.87 16.73 9.90
N ASP A 50 -2.69 17.10 10.38
CA ASP A 50 -2.46 18.40 11.01
C ASP A 50 -2.76 19.58 10.07
N ARG A 51 -2.59 19.39 8.77
CA ARG A 51 -2.87 20.40 7.73
C ARG A 51 -4.31 20.40 7.22
N SER A 52 -5.07 19.34 7.47
CA SER A 52 -6.42 19.15 6.94
C SER A 52 -7.47 18.96 8.02
N MET A 53 -7.09 18.99 9.30
CA MET A 53 -8.04 18.79 10.38
C MET A 53 -8.98 19.99 10.54
N ILE A 54 -10.25 19.64 10.77
CA ILE A 54 -11.30 20.61 11.13
C ILE A 54 -11.67 20.55 12.60
N GLN A 55 -11.34 19.43 13.27
CA GLN A 55 -11.57 19.25 14.69
C GLN A 55 -10.53 18.30 15.29
N PHE A 56 -10.02 18.65 16.47
CA PHE A 56 -9.15 17.80 17.26
C PHE A 56 -9.79 17.49 18.61
N ARG A 57 -9.72 16.23 19.04
CA ARG A 57 -10.14 15.79 20.38
C ARG A 57 -9.16 14.78 20.96
N LEU A 58 -8.90 14.91 22.26
CA LEU A 58 -8.27 13.84 23.03
C LEU A 58 -9.39 13.00 23.65
N LEU A 59 -9.49 11.74 23.23
CA LEU A 59 -10.47 10.79 23.75
C LEU A 59 -10.05 10.25 25.12
N ASN A 60 -11.03 9.82 25.91
CA ASN A 60 -10.81 9.17 27.21
C ASN A 60 -10.00 10.01 28.22
N ARG A 61 -10.17 11.33 28.21
CA ARG A 61 -9.44 12.24 29.13
C ARG A 61 -9.63 11.92 30.61
N SER A 62 -10.77 11.31 30.99
CA SER A 62 -11.07 10.85 32.35
C SER A 62 -10.48 9.49 32.70
N ARG A 63 -9.81 8.83 31.75
CA ARG A 63 -9.18 7.52 31.92
C ARG A 63 -7.67 7.65 32.07
N GLY A 64 -6.99 6.55 32.42
CA GLY A 64 -5.54 6.52 32.50
C GLY A 64 -4.84 6.80 31.17
N PRO A 65 -3.58 7.27 31.20
CA PRO A 65 -2.84 7.70 29.99
C PRO A 65 -2.77 6.66 28.87
N ALA A 66 -2.77 5.37 29.23
CA ALA A 66 -2.69 4.27 28.25
C ALA A 66 -3.87 4.20 27.27
N VAL A 67 -5.03 4.74 27.65
CA VAL A 67 -6.23 4.74 26.79
C VAL A 67 -6.59 6.12 26.26
N GLN A 68 -5.81 7.13 26.63
CA GLN A 68 -5.98 8.48 26.06
C GLN A 68 -5.41 8.50 24.65
N ALA A 69 -6.24 8.87 23.67
CA ALA A 69 -5.83 8.83 22.28
C ALA A 69 -6.30 10.08 21.52
N PRO A 70 -5.42 10.71 20.73
CA PRO A 70 -5.80 11.81 19.87
C PRO A 70 -6.69 11.30 18.75
N ARG A 71 -7.67 12.11 18.36
CA ARG A 71 -8.52 11.91 17.20
C ARG A 71 -8.72 13.25 16.52
N SER A 72 -8.34 13.32 15.25
CA SER A 72 -8.52 14.49 14.40
C SER A 72 -9.53 14.16 13.31
N GLN A 73 -10.54 14.99 13.16
CA GLN A 73 -11.48 14.92 12.04
C GLN A 73 -10.91 15.75 10.89
N ALA A 74 -10.87 15.18 9.70
CA ALA A 74 -10.32 15.78 8.50
C ALA A 74 -11.39 16.41 7.61
N ASP A 75 -11.03 17.46 6.92
CA ASP A 75 -11.61 17.72 5.60
C ASP A 75 -11.07 16.64 4.65
N LYS A 76 -11.97 15.73 4.23
CA LYS A 76 -11.59 14.57 3.42
C LYS A 76 -11.05 14.92 2.04
N ILE A 77 -11.50 16.04 1.48
CA ILE A 77 -11.05 16.51 0.16
C ILE A 77 -9.65 17.07 0.28
N THR A 78 -9.45 17.99 1.22
CA THR A 78 -8.13 18.58 1.49
C THR A 78 -7.10 17.52 1.89
N TYR A 79 -7.47 16.53 2.72
CA TYR A 79 -6.58 15.45 3.09
C TYR A 79 -6.14 14.62 1.86
N SER A 80 -7.08 14.24 1.00
CA SER A 80 -6.79 13.46 -0.21
C SER A 80 -5.91 14.25 -1.18
N GLN A 81 -6.19 15.55 -1.39
CA GLN A 81 -5.36 16.41 -2.23
C GLN A 81 -3.93 16.55 -1.71
N LEU A 82 -3.75 16.76 -0.41
CA LEU A 82 -2.44 16.82 0.21
C LEU A 82 -1.69 15.50 0.11
N ALA A 83 -2.38 14.37 0.33
CA ALA A 83 -1.79 13.04 0.20
C ALA A 83 -1.33 12.77 -1.23
N ARG A 84 -2.16 13.08 -2.21
CA ARG A 84 -1.82 12.96 -3.63
C ARG A 84 -0.64 13.83 -4.01
N HIS A 85 -0.68 15.11 -3.66
CA HIS A 85 0.44 16.03 -3.91
C HIS A 85 1.76 15.52 -3.30
N LYS A 86 1.69 14.98 -2.07
CA LYS A 86 2.86 14.43 -1.39
C LYS A 86 3.46 13.22 -2.11
N ILE A 87 2.62 12.38 -2.70
CA ILE A 87 3.07 11.22 -3.48
C ILE A 87 3.64 11.67 -4.83
N GLU A 88 2.96 12.58 -5.53
CA GLU A 88 3.37 13.07 -6.84
C GLU A 88 4.69 13.85 -6.80
N THR A 89 4.96 14.52 -5.69
CA THR A 89 6.21 15.31 -5.49
C THR A 89 7.31 14.56 -4.76
N ALA A 90 7.08 13.29 -4.39
CA ALA A 90 8.08 12.51 -3.67
C ALA A 90 9.21 12.07 -4.59
N GLU A 91 10.45 12.37 -4.20
CA GLU A 91 11.64 11.88 -4.88
C GLU A 91 11.69 10.35 -4.86
N ASN A 92 12.22 9.75 -5.92
CA ASN A 92 12.37 8.32 -6.09
C ASN A 92 11.05 7.52 -6.01
N LEU A 93 9.90 8.18 -6.19
CA LEU A 93 8.58 7.54 -6.22
C LEU A 93 7.90 7.83 -7.55
N SER A 94 7.53 6.78 -8.26
CA SER A 94 6.65 6.87 -9.43
C SER A 94 5.32 6.17 -9.13
N THR A 95 4.23 6.69 -9.69
CA THR A 95 2.91 6.11 -9.54
C THR A 95 2.48 5.46 -10.84
N LEU A 96 2.03 4.22 -10.76
CA LEU A 96 1.47 3.47 -11.87
C LEU A 96 -0.02 3.18 -11.59
N MET A 97 -0.89 3.66 -12.47
CA MET A 97 -2.32 3.36 -12.40
C MET A 97 -2.60 2.03 -13.10
N ASP A 98 -2.62 0.96 -12.32
CA ASP A 98 -2.86 -0.42 -12.77
C ASP A 98 -3.24 -1.30 -11.57
N THR A 99 -3.61 -2.56 -11.81
CA THR A 99 -3.89 -3.56 -10.79
C THR A 99 -2.76 -4.59 -10.76
N ALA A 100 -2.13 -4.78 -9.61
CA ALA A 100 -1.19 -5.89 -9.43
C ALA A 100 -1.96 -7.19 -9.29
N VAL A 101 -1.68 -8.16 -10.15
CA VAL A 101 -2.39 -9.45 -10.20
C VAL A 101 -1.54 -10.62 -9.74
N ASP A 102 -0.21 -10.49 -9.81
CA ASP A 102 0.70 -11.56 -9.38
C ASP A 102 2.06 -11.00 -8.91
N ILE A 103 2.76 -11.80 -8.09
CA ILE A 103 4.12 -11.52 -7.63
C ILE A 103 5.02 -12.67 -8.08
N LEU A 104 5.98 -12.36 -8.94
CA LEU A 104 6.93 -13.33 -9.44
C LEU A 104 8.02 -13.59 -8.39
N THR A 105 8.24 -14.87 -8.12
CA THR A 105 9.29 -15.33 -7.20
C THR A 105 10.13 -16.43 -7.82
N VAL A 106 11.37 -16.53 -7.37
CA VAL A 106 12.30 -17.62 -7.74
C VAL A 106 12.88 -18.23 -6.48
N ALA A 107 13.42 -19.46 -6.58
CA ALA A 107 14.15 -20.06 -5.47
C ALA A 107 15.33 -19.15 -5.09
N SER A 108 15.65 -19.09 -3.79
CA SER A 108 16.64 -18.13 -3.24
C SER A 108 18.02 -18.24 -3.90
N ASP A 109 18.37 -19.41 -4.39
CA ASP A 109 19.69 -19.71 -4.96
C ASP A 109 19.78 -19.35 -6.47
N THR A 110 18.69 -18.87 -7.08
CA THR A 110 18.69 -18.48 -8.49
C THR A 110 19.29 -17.08 -8.64
N PRO A 111 20.27 -16.88 -9.54
CA PRO A 111 20.79 -15.54 -9.84
C PRO A 111 19.69 -14.60 -10.32
N MET A 112 19.72 -13.34 -9.87
CA MET A 112 18.77 -12.35 -10.40
C MET A 112 19.07 -12.04 -11.87
N PRO A 113 18.03 -11.96 -12.72
CA PRO A 113 18.22 -11.46 -14.07
C PRO A 113 18.76 -10.01 -14.03
N PRO A 114 19.63 -9.62 -14.98
CA PRO A 114 20.14 -8.26 -15.05
C PRO A 114 18.96 -7.28 -15.21
N GLN A 115 18.99 -6.20 -14.45
CA GLN A 115 18.03 -5.12 -14.62
C GLN A 115 18.28 -4.43 -15.97
N SER A 116 17.46 -4.70 -16.96
CA SER A 116 17.39 -3.87 -18.15
C SER A 116 16.77 -2.53 -17.78
N ASP A 117 17.39 -1.44 -18.21
CA ASP A 117 16.82 -0.10 -18.11
C ASP A 117 15.39 -0.10 -18.68
N SER A 118 14.50 0.58 -18.00
CA SER A 118 13.04 0.51 -18.09
C SER A 118 12.42 0.94 -19.44
N SER A 119 13.11 0.80 -20.55
CA SER A 119 12.63 1.20 -21.87
C SER A 119 12.28 0.04 -22.84
N ALA A 120 12.49 -1.21 -22.47
CA ALA A 120 12.16 -2.34 -23.36
C ALA A 120 11.91 -3.61 -22.56
N ALA A 121 10.67 -3.94 -22.28
CA ALA A 121 10.27 -5.30 -21.95
C ALA A 121 8.81 -5.56 -22.38
N GLU A 122 8.58 -5.56 -23.69
CA GLU A 122 7.55 -6.39 -24.31
C GLU A 122 8.18 -7.78 -24.51
N GLY A 123 8.09 -8.62 -23.51
CA GLY A 123 8.56 -10.01 -23.57
C GLY A 123 7.49 -10.94 -23.04
N SER A 124 6.94 -11.77 -23.95
CA SER A 124 6.04 -12.87 -23.62
C SER A 124 6.68 -13.83 -22.63
N ILE A 125 5.99 -14.12 -21.54
CA ILE A 125 6.40 -15.06 -20.50
C ILE A 125 6.03 -16.48 -20.98
N PRO A 126 6.99 -17.44 -21.04
CA PRO A 126 6.65 -18.85 -21.27
C PRO A 126 6.07 -19.44 -19.99
N GLY A 127 4.83 -19.94 -20.07
CA GLY A 127 4.18 -20.74 -19.03
C GLY A 127 3.13 -20.01 -18.20
N GLU A 128 2.04 -19.58 -18.84
CA GLU A 128 0.84 -19.10 -18.16
C GLU A 128 0.25 -20.19 -17.25
N ARG A 129 0.24 -19.90 -15.94
CA ARG A 129 -0.82 -20.42 -15.04
C ARG A 129 -1.69 -19.24 -14.63
N ARG A 130 -2.75 -19.03 -15.36
CA ARG A 130 -3.87 -18.16 -14.96
C ARG A 130 -4.53 -18.80 -13.74
N GLY A 131 -4.63 -18.08 -12.63
CA GLY A 131 -5.59 -18.38 -11.58
C GLY A 131 -5.13 -18.67 -10.17
N SER A 132 -3.94 -18.26 -9.73
CA SER A 132 -3.65 -18.24 -8.30
C SER A 132 -3.48 -16.80 -7.81
N SER A 133 -4.32 -16.39 -6.88
CA SER A 133 -4.19 -15.12 -6.18
C SER A 133 -2.76 -14.98 -5.60
N ALA A 134 -2.12 -13.84 -5.78
CA ALA A 134 -0.80 -13.52 -5.21
C ALA A 134 -0.71 -13.84 -3.71
N TYR A 135 -1.84 -13.75 -3.01
CA TYR A 135 -1.98 -14.12 -1.61
C TYR A 135 -1.89 -15.63 -1.37
N ALA A 136 -2.54 -16.46 -2.21
CA ALA A 136 -2.44 -17.93 -2.10
C ALA A 136 -1.01 -18.40 -2.39
N TYR A 137 -0.33 -17.76 -3.33
CA TYR A 137 1.06 -18.06 -3.66
C TYR A 137 2.02 -17.72 -2.52
N ALA A 138 1.86 -16.56 -1.91
CA ALA A 138 2.66 -16.13 -0.75
C ALA A 138 2.45 -17.07 0.45
N ILE A 139 1.22 -17.53 0.71
CA ILE A 139 0.92 -18.49 1.79
C ILE A 139 1.50 -19.87 1.46
N GLN A 140 1.43 -20.32 0.22
CA GLN A 140 1.98 -21.60 -0.19
C GLN A 140 3.50 -21.61 -0.13
N ALA A 141 4.15 -20.51 -0.53
CA ALA A 141 5.59 -20.30 -0.40
C ALA A 141 6.06 -20.31 1.06
N ALA A 142 5.32 -19.63 1.94
CA ALA A 142 5.59 -19.64 3.38
C ALA A 142 5.43 -21.04 4.00
N ARG A 143 4.52 -21.86 3.49
CA ARG A 143 4.30 -23.24 3.96
C ARG A 143 5.33 -24.24 3.45
N SER A 144 5.96 -23.98 2.30
CA SER A 144 6.96 -24.92 1.72
C SER A 144 8.32 -24.87 2.40
N GLY A 145 8.54 -23.94 3.32
CA GLY A 145 9.84 -23.77 4.01
C GLY A 145 11.00 -23.34 3.09
N MET A 146 10.76 -23.23 1.78
CA MET A 146 11.78 -22.75 0.85
C MET A 146 11.81 -21.22 0.86
N ARG A 147 12.99 -20.66 1.04
CA ARG A 147 13.19 -19.21 0.89
C ARG A 147 13.01 -18.85 -0.57
N GLN A 148 12.05 -17.99 -0.84
CA GLN A 148 11.80 -17.44 -2.17
C GLN A 148 12.23 -15.98 -2.23
N LYS A 149 12.76 -15.59 -3.39
CA LYS A 149 13.17 -14.22 -3.68
C LYS A 149 12.19 -13.62 -4.68
N VAL A 150 11.66 -12.46 -4.35
CA VAL A 150 10.81 -11.69 -5.27
C VAL A 150 11.66 -11.14 -6.40
N ILE A 151 11.19 -11.27 -7.64
CA ILE A 151 11.86 -10.76 -8.84
C ILE A 151 11.00 -9.79 -9.65
N GLY A 152 9.67 -9.80 -9.47
CA GLY A 152 8.79 -8.94 -10.24
C GLY A 152 7.36 -8.90 -9.73
N VAL A 153 6.59 -7.96 -10.29
CA VAL A 153 5.14 -7.83 -10.12
C VAL A 153 4.51 -7.83 -11.52
N VAL A 154 3.45 -8.62 -11.69
CA VAL A 154 2.65 -8.65 -12.92
C VAL A 154 1.42 -7.78 -12.72
N THR A 155 1.10 -6.94 -13.69
CA THR A 155 -0.11 -6.13 -13.67
C THR A 155 -1.20 -6.71 -14.58
N GLU A 156 -2.44 -6.29 -14.37
CA GLU A 156 -3.60 -6.73 -15.15
C GLU A 156 -3.45 -6.43 -16.65
N ARG A 157 -2.74 -5.36 -17.00
CA ARG A 157 -2.42 -5.02 -18.39
C ARG A 157 -1.24 -5.80 -18.98
N GLY A 158 -0.78 -6.85 -18.29
CA GLY A 158 0.30 -7.72 -18.74
C GLY A 158 1.71 -7.15 -18.57
N ARG A 159 1.89 -6.02 -17.91
CA ARG A 159 3.23 -5.48 -17.64
C ARG A 159 3.92 -6.27 -16.54
N VAL A 160 5.17 -6.59 -16.75
CA VAL A 160 6.05 -7.16 -15.73
C VAL A 160 6.98 -6.06 -15.24
N ILE A 161 6.92 -5.76 -13.95
CA ILE A 161 7.76 -4.75 -13.31
C ILE A 161 8.81 -5.47 -12.48
N PRO A 162 10.09 -5.44 -12.86
CA PRO A 162 11.15 -6.08 -12.09
C PRO A 162 11.36 -5.33 -10.77
N VAL A 163 11.31 -6.06 -9.66
CA VAL A 163 11.46 -5.50 -8.31
C VAL A 163 12.25 -6.43 -7.42
N ARG A 164 12.92 -5.86 -6.40
CA ARG A 164 13.65 -6.63 -5.38
C ARG A 164 12.80 -6.89 -4.13
N SER A 165 11.78 -6.09 -3.91
CA SER A 165 10.91 -6.17 -2.74
C SER A 165 9.52 -5.65 -3.08
N VAL A 166 8.50 -6.23 -2.45
CA VAL A 166 7.12 -5.81 -2.57
C VAL A 166 6.56 -5.56 -1.17
N VAL A 167 5.88 -4.45 -1.01
CA VAL A 167 5.10 -4.12 0.19
C VAL A 167 3.63 -4.13 -0.18
N LEU A 168 2.86 -5.04 0.41
CA LEU A 168 1.43 -5.15 0.21
C LEU A 168 0.71 -4.23 1.20
N THR A 169 0.00 -3.23 0.69
CA THR A 169 -0.77 -2.25 1.47
C THR A 169 -2.21 -2.16 0.97
N THR A 170 -2.76 -3.28 0.57
CA THR A 170 -4.06 -3.42 -0.10
C THR A 170 -5.28 -3.16 0.80
N GLY A 171 -5.07 -3.00 2.10
CA GLY A 171 -6.18 -2.81 3.04
C GLY A 171 -7.14 -3.99 3.03
N THR A 172 -8.44 -3.72 2.86
CA THR A 172 -9.52 -4.72 2.87
C THR A 172 -9.90 -5.22 1.47
N PHE A 173 -9.17 -4.86 0.43
CA PHE A 173 -9.56 -5.16 -0.96
C PHE A 173 -9.17 -6.56 -1.45
N LEU A 174 -8.24 -7.25 -0.78
CA LEU A 174 -7.85 -8.61 -1.15
C LEU A 174 -8.95 -9.61 -0.79
N GLY A 175 -9.55 -10.24 -1.82
CA GLY A 175 -10.60 -11.25 -1.64
C GLY A 175 -11.85 -10.69 -0.96
N GLY A 176 -12.06 -9.37 -1.01
CA GLY A 176 -13.23 -8.73 -0.45
C GLY A 176 -14.51 -9.09 -1.22
N ARG A 177 -15.61 -9.25 -0.49
CA ARG A 177 -16.95 -9.38 -1.05
C ARG A 177 -17.79 -8.17 -0.66
N ILE A 178 -18.57 -7.69 -1.62
CA ILE A 178 -19.53 -6.61 -1.39
C ILE A 178 -20.92 -7.25 -1.31
N PHE A 179 -21.60 -7.01 -0.19
CA PHE A 179 -22.98 -7.43 0.01
C PHE A 179 -23.90 -6.22 -0.12
N ILE A 180 -24.82 -6.25 -1.06
CA ILE A 180 -25.83 -5.20 -1.27
C ILE A 180 -27.20 -5.88 -1.29
N GLY A 181 -27.89 -5.89 -0.15
CA GLY A 181 -29.17 -6.58 -0.01
C GLY A 181 -29.04 -8.09 -0.20
N GLU A 182 -29.84 -8.65 -1.10
CA GLU A 182 -29.84 -10.09 -1.43
C GLU A 182 -28.89 -10.47 -2.56
N TYR A 183 -28.14 -9.50 -3.11
CA TYR A 183 -27.18 -9.75 -4.20
C TYR A 183 -25.77 -10.00 -3.62
N ASP A 184 -25.22 -11.17 -3.99
CA ASP A 184 -23.84 -11.60 -3.74
C ASP A 184 -22.89 -11.08 -4.84
#